data_6beaa42c44f8082b460e5d4aeb30e935
#
_entry.id   6beaa42c44f8082b460e5d4aeb30e935
#
_cell.length_a   1.000
_cell.length_b   1.000
_cell.length_c   1.000
_cell.angle_alpha   90.00
_cell.angle_beta   90.00
_cell.angle_gamma   90.00
#
_symmetry.space_group_name_H-M   'P 1'
#
loop_
_entity.id
_entity.type
_entity.pdbx_description
1 polymer ?
#
loop_
_entity_poly.entity_id
_entity_poly.type
_entity_poly.pdbx_seq_one_letter_code
_entity_poly.pdbx_strand_id
1 'polypeptide(L)'
;FKEWSDKDITNLVKHHRNHPSIVMWSIGNEIPEQWSQEGVQIAKHLQDICHQYDPSRPVTQGMDKAEDALKSGFAQVMDVPGFNYRVHKYYKNIEQLPQGFLLGSETASTVSSRGVYKFPVVVSDKATYPDGQCSSYDTEYCSWSNLPDDDWKMQDDYSWVIGEFVWTGYDYLGEPTPYDTYWPSRSSYFGICDLAGLPKDRYYMYRARWNEQQHTTHLLPH
;
A
#
# COMPACT_ATOMS: atom_id res chain seq x y z
N PHE A 1 -1.17 -24.14 -5.12
CA PHE A 1 -1.58 -23.07 -6.00
C PHE A 1 -2.31 -23.63 -7.24
N LYS A 2 -1.61 -24.38 -8.10
CA LYS A 2 -2.12 -24.87 -9.41
C LYS A 2 -3.50 -25.55 -9.36
N GLU A 3 -3.85 -26.21 -8.28
CA GLU A 3 -5.13 -26.92 -8.13
C GLU A 3 -6.29 -26.00 -7.73
N TRP A 4 -6.00 -24.95 -6.97
CA TRP A 4 -7.03 -24.15 -6.28
C TRP A 4 -7.17 -22.73 -6.82
N SER A 5 -6.15 -22.15 -7.46
CA SER A 5 -6.17 -20.75 -7.87
C SER A 5 -7.41 -20.38 -8.70
N ASP A 6 -7.77 -21.20 -9.68
CA ASP A 6 -8.93 -20.96 -10.54
C ASP A 6 -10.25 -21.03 -9.76
N LYS A 7 -10.33 -21.97 -8.83
CA LYS A 7 -11.53 -22.14 -7.98
C LYS A 7 -11.68 -20.95 -7.04
N ASP A 8 -10.57 -20.54 -6.41
CA ASP A 8 -10.57 -19.48 -5.40
C ASP A 8 -10.91 -18.14 -6.03
N ILE A 9 -10.23 -17.76 -7.13
CA ILE A 9 -10.52 -16.50 -7.82
C ILE A 9 -11.93 -16.48 -8.43
N THR A 10 -12.38 -17.59 -8.99
CA THR A 10 -13.74 -17.72 -9.52
C THR A 10 -14.78 -17.53 -8.41
N ASN A 11 -14.57 -18.16 -7.26
CA ASN A 11 -15.46 -18.02 -6.12
C ASN A 11 -15.49 -16.60 -5.58
N LEU A 12 -14.31 -15.99 -5.42
CA LEU A 12 -14.17 -14.60 -4.98
C LEU A 12 -15.02 -13.67 -5.87
N VAL A 13 -14.77 -13.70 -7.17
CA VAL A 13 -15.44 -12.81 -8.11
C VAL A 13 -16.94 -13.07 -8.15
N LYS A 14 -17.38 -14.33 -8.31
CA LYS A 14 -18.81 -14.69 -8.38
C LYS A 14 -19.57 -14.29 -7.11
N HIS A 15 -18.95 -14.44 -5.94
CA HIS A 15 -19.60 -14.14 -4.66
C HIS A 15 -19.76 -12.64 -4.44
N HIS A 16 -18.80 -11.85 -4.89
CA HIS A 16 -18.70 -10.45 -4.52
C HIS A 16 -18.98 -9.44 -5.65
N ARG A 17 -19.07 -9.85 -6.91
CA ARG A 17 -19.26 -8.93 -8.06
C ARG A 17 -20.50 -8.05 -7.99
N ASN A 18 -21.50 -8.43 -7.20
CA ASN A 18 -22.72 -7.63 -7.03
C ASN A 18 -22.62 -6.57 -5.91
N HIS A 19 -21.47 -6.47 -5.22
CA HIS A 19 -21.24 -5.42 -4.24
C HIS A 19 -20.79 -4.13 -4.94
N PRO A 20 -21.56 -3.04 -4.83
CA PRO A 20 -21.26 -1.79 -5.54
C PRO A 20 -20.02 -1.08 -5.00
N SER A 21 -19.59 -1.39 -3.79
CA SER A 21 -18.37 -0.84 -3.17
C SER A 21 -17.07 -1.41 -3.73
N ILE A 22 -17.12 -2.53 -4.46
CA ILE A 22 -15.94 -3.08 -5.11
C ILE A 22 -15.64 -2.29 -6.38
N VAL A 23 -14.45 -1.74 -6.50
CA VAL A 23 -14.05 -0.93 -7.65
C VAL A 23 -13.07 -1.64 -8.57
N MET A 24 -12.30 -2.61 -8.05
CA MET A 24 -11.35 -3.43 -8.82
C MET A 24 -11.07 -4.75 -8.12
N TRP A 25 -10.49 -5.70 -8.83
CA TRP A 25 -10.05 -6.99 -8.30
C TRP A 25 -8.52 -7.00 -8.15
N SER A 26 -8.01 -7.48 -7.03
CA SER A 26 -6.58 -7.74 -6.87
C SER A 26 -6.34 -9.25 -6.94
N ILE A 27 -5.45 -9.69 -7.83
CA ILE A 27 -5.14 -11.10 -8.06
C ILE A 27 -3.93 -11.61 -7.30
N GLY A 28 -3.25 -10.73 -6.57
CA GLY A 28 -2.08 -11.09 -5.77
C GLY A 28 -1.34 -9.87 -5.23
N ASN A 29 -0.40 -10.14 -4.33
CA ASN A 29 0.44 -9.12 -3.74
C ASN A 29 1.86 -9.65 -3.56
N GLU A 30 2.85 -8.87 -4.01
CA GLU A 30 4.29 -9.11 -3.86
C GLU A 30 4.73 -10.55 -4.19
N ILE A 31 4.11 -11.13 -5.21
CA ILE A 31 4.40 -12.52 -5.58
C ILE A 31 5.84 -12.67 -6.07
N PRO A 32 6.50 -13.79 -5.73
CA PRO A 32 7.90 -13.97 -6.13
C PRO A 32 8.10 -14.06 -7.65
N GLU A 33 7.08 -14.49 -8.42
CA GLU A 33 7.17 -14.72 -9.86
C GLU A 33 7.06 -13.45 -10.72
N GLN A 34 6.87 -12.26 -10.14
CA GLN A 34 6.70 -11.01 -10.89
C GLN A 34 7.88 -10.66 -11.83
N TRP A 35 9.04 -11.30 -11.65
CA TRP A 35 10.21 -11.15 -12.52
C TRP A 35 10.28 -12.17 -13.68
N SER A 36 9.35 -13.13 -13.77
CA SER A 36 9.43 -14.28 -14.68
C SER A 36 8.32 -14.28 -15.73
N GLN A 37 8.59 -14.94 -16.88
CA GLN A 37 7.57 -15.16 -17.90
C GLN A 37 6.46 -16.10 -17.44
N GLU A 38 6.76 -17.04 -16.54
CA GLU A 38 5.73 -17.90 -15.92
C GLU A 38 4.76 -17.05 -15.10
N GLY A 39 5.27 -16.09 -14.31
CA GLY A 39 4.45 -15.15 -13.57
C GLY A 39 3.54 -14.31 -14.46
N VAL A 40 4.06 -13.83 -15.59
CA VAL A 40 3.26 -13.08 -16.59
C VAL A 40 2.09 -13.93 -17.09
N GLN A 41 2.31 -15.21 -17.39
CA GLN A 41 1.25 -16.11 -17.87
C GLN A 41 0.22 -16.40 -16.77
N ILE A 42 0.66 -16.60 -15.53
CA ILE A 42 -0.23 -16.82 -14.38
C ILE A 42 -1.09 -15.57 -14.13
N ALA A 43 -0.48 -14.40 -14.10
CA ALA A 43 -1.18 -13.14 -13.88
C ALA A 43 -2.24 -12.89 -14.96
N LYS A 44 -1.87 -13.08 -16.23
CA LYS A 44 -2.80 -12.98 -17.34
C LYS A 44 -3.97 -13.96 -17.19
N HIS A 45 -3.70 -15.20 -16.87
CA HIS A 45 -4.73 -16.23 -16.68
C HIS A 45 -5.72 -15.86 -15.54
N LEU A 46 -5.22 -15.42 -14.39
CA LEU A 46 -6.08 -15.01 -13.29
C LEU A 46 -6.89 -13.75 -13.62
N GLN A 47 -6.30 -12.80 -14.33
CA GLN A 47 -7.00 -11.62 -14.83
C GLN A 47 -8.10 -12.00 -15.83
N ASP A 48 -7.83 -12.93 -16.76
CA ASP A 48 -8.81 -13.42 -17.71
C ASP A 48 -10.01 -14.09 -17.00
N ILE A 49 -9.79 -14.81 -15.89
CA ILE A 49 -10.89 -15.35 -15.04
C ILE A 49 -11.70 -14.20 -14.42
N CYS A 50 -11.07 -13.17 -13.90
CA CYS A 50 -11.80 -12.02 -13.37
C CYS A 50 -12.70 -11.39 -14.45
N HIS A 51 -12.16 -11.12 -15.62
CA HIS A 51 -12.91 -10.55 -16.75
C HIS A 51 -14.05 -11.47 -17.23
N GLN A 52 -13.83 -12.80 -17.20
CA GLN A 52 -14.88 -13.76 -17.57
C GLN A 52 -16.11 -13.65 -16.67
N TYR A 53 -15.92 -13.43 -15.37
CA TYR A 53 -17.01 -13.41 -14.41
C TYR A 53 -17.48 -12.02 -14.00
N ASP A 54 -16.63 -11.01 -14.21
CA ASP A 54 -16.95 -9.60 -14.00
C ASP A 54 -16.18 -8.70 -14.98
N PRO A 55 -16.67 -8.53 -16.19
CA PRO A 55 -16.02 -7.68 -17.21
C PRO A 55 -16.15 -6.18 -16.92
N SER A 56 -16.84 -5.79 -15.86
CA SER A 56 -17.11 -4.39 -15.53
C SER A 56 -16.04 -3.75 -14.67
N ARG A 57 -15.15 -4.52 -14.07
CA ARG A 57 -14.12 -4.04 -13.14
C ARG A 57 -12.73 -4.41 -13.61
N PRO A 58 -11.77 -3.47 -13.49
CA PRO A 58 -10.38 -3.74 -13.82
C PRO A 58 -9.70 -4.63 -12.76
N VAL A 59 -8.57 -5.19 -13.16
CA VAL A 59 -7.75 -6.06 -12.34
C VAL A 59 -6.39 -5.43 -12.06
N THR A 60 -5.95 -5.54 -10.82
CA THR A 60 -4.66 -5.06 -10.34
C THR A 60 -3.89 -6.15 -9.61
N GLN A 61 -2.63 -5.87 -9.34
CA GLN A 61 -1.77 -6.60 -8.41
C GLN A 61 -0.73 -5.67 -7.83
N GLY A 62 -0.43 -5.81 -6.54
CA GLY A 62 0.64 -5.06 -5.87
C GLY A 62 2.02 -5.62 -6.20
N MET A 63 2.93 -4.78 -6.70
CA MET A 63 4.28 -5.15 -7.11
C MET A 63 5.33 -4.38 -6.30
N ASP A 64 6.16 -5.09 -5.52
CA ASP A 64 7.26 -4.50 -4.75
C ASP A 64 8.58 -4.41 -5.55
N LYS A 65 8.72 -5.23 -6.59
CA LYS A 65 9.90 -5.30 -7.48
C LYS A 65 9.60 -4.65 -8.82
N ALA A 66 9.30 -3.35 -8.80
CA ALA A 66 8.86 -2.62 -9.98
C ALA A 66 9.78 -2.80 -11.20
N GLU A 67 11.11 -2.75 -11.02
CA GLU A 67 12.07 -2.89 -12.12
C GLU A 67 12.01 -4.28 -12.76
N ASP A 68 11.89 -5.32 -11.95
CA ASP A 68 11.78 -6.70 -12.43
C ASP A 68 10.43 -6.94 -13.11
N ALA A 69 9.35 -6.45 -12.52
CA ALA A 69 8.00 -6.56 -13.08
C ALA A 69 7.85 -5.82 -14.42
N LEU A 70 8.48 -4.65 -14.56
CA LEU A 70 8.54 -3.92 -15.83
C LEU A 70 9.38 -4.65 -16.87
N LYS A 71 10.55 -5.17 -16.48
CA LYS A 71 11.45 -5.90 -17.37
C LYS A 71 10.86 -7.22 -17.88
N SER A 72 10.14 -7.95 -17.04
CA SER A 72 9.49 -9.20 -17.43
C SER A 72 8.24 -9.00 -18.32
N GLY A 73 7.64 -7.82 -18.30
CA GLY A 73 6.33 -7.54 -18.90
C GLY A 73 5.15 -7.78 -17.95
N PHE A 74 5.41 -8.13 -16.71
CA PHE A 74 4.38 -8.42 -15.71
C PHE A 74 3.49 -7.20 -15.42
N ALA A 75 4.08 -6.01 -15.25
CA ALA A 75 3.33 -4.79 -15.02
C ALA A 75 2.46 -4.38 -16.21
N GLN A 76 2.94 -4.67 -17.44
CA GLN A 76 2.25 -4.30 -18.66
C GLN A 76 1.01 -5.13 -18.98
N VAL A 77 0.85 -6.33 -18.36
CA VAL A 77 -0.36 -7.15 -18.56
C VAL A 77 -1.50 -6.79 -17.62
N MET A 78 -1.24 -6.07 -16.53
CA MET A 78 -2.29 -5.65 -15.62
C MET A 78 -3.17 -4.56 -16.22
N ASP A 79 -4.49 -4.62 -15.99
CA ASP A 79 -5.36 -3.50 -16.35
C ASP A 79 -4.94 -2.23 -15.59
N VAL A 80 -4.65 -2.38 -14.29
CA VAL A 80 -4.18 -1.31 -13.42
C VAL A 80 -2.85 -1.75 -12.78
N PRO A 81 -1.69 -1.25 -13.27
CA PRO A 81 -0.41 -1.54 -12.65
C PRO A 81 -0.34 -0.95 -11.24
N GLY A 82 -0.25 -1.83 -10.22
CA GLY A 82 -0.12 -1.45 -8.82
C GLY A 82 1.33 -1.57 -8.34
N PHE A 83 1.88 -0.51 -7.75
CA PHE A 83 3.21 -0.53 -7.17
C PHE A 83 3.14 -0.30 -5.66
N ASN A 84 3.85 -1.18 -4.93
CA ASN A 84 3.99 -1.08 -3.49
C ASN A 84 5.20 -0.20 -3.16
N TYR A 85 4.95 0.90 -2.47
CA TYR A 85 5.98 1.84 -2.01
C TYR A 85 6.85 2.45 -3.11
N ARG A 86 8.00 3.01 -2.72
CA ARG A 86 9.05 3.52 -3.63
C ARG A 86 8.52 4.54 -4.64
N VAL A 87 7.71 5.44 -4.16
CA VAL A 87 7.09 6.53 -4.95
C VAL A 87 8.11 7.30 -5.78
N HIS A 88 9.35 7.44 -5.30
CA HIS A 88 10.45 8.09 -6.03
C HIS A 88 10.82 7.42 -7.37
N LYS A 89 10.34 6.18 -7.62
CA LYS A 89 10.56 5.45 -8.89
C LYS A 89 9.42 5.62 -9.89
N TYR A 90 8.32 6.23 -9.51
CA TYR A 90 7.11 6.32 -10.37
C TYR A 90 7.38 6.99 -11.71
N TYR A 91 8.21 8.04 -11.76
CA TYR A 91 8.61 8.70 -13.00
C TYR A 91 9.26 7.76 -14.02
N LYS A 92 10.13 6.89 -13.54
CA LYS A 92 10.81 5.90 -14.39
C LYS A 92 9.88 4.75 -14.76
N ASN A 93 8.98 4.39 -13.87
CA ASN A 93 8.03 3.29 -14.08
C ASN A 93 7.00 3.65 -15.14
N ILE A 94 6.44 4.85 -15.10
CA ILE A 94 5.38 5.29 -16.03
C ILE A 94 5.84 5.29 -17.49
N GLU A 95 7.12 5.59 -17.75
CA GLU A 95 7.67 5.60 -19.11
C GLU A 95 7.62 4.23 -19.79
N GLN A 96 7.47 3.15 -19.02
CA GLN A 96 7.46 1.78 -19.52
C GLN A 96 6.07 1.13 -19.50
N LEU A 97 5.05 1.88 -19.08
CA LEU A 97 3.68 1.38 -18.94
C LEU A 97 2.82 1.81 -20.12
N PRO A 98 2.36 0.87 -20.98
CA PRO A 98 1.47 1.18 -22.08
C PRO A 98 0.11 1.72 -21.63
N GLN A 99 -0.29 1.45 -20.38
CA GLN A 99 -1.53 1.95 -19.78
C GLN A 99 -1.51 3.49 -19.62
N GLY A 100 -0.33 4.09 -19.46
CA GLY A 100 -0.18 5.53 -19.27
C GLY A 100 -0.60 6.02 -17.88
N PHE A 101 -0.81 5.12 -16.92
CA PHE A 101 -1.09 5.40 -15.51
C PHE A 101 -0.62 4.28 -14.59
N LEU A 102 -0.58 4.55 -13.30
CA LEU A 102 -0.26 3.57 -12.25
C LEU A 102 -1.02 3.88 -10.95
N LEU A 103 -1.09 2.87 -10.07
CA LEU A 103 -1.71 2.92 -8.76
C LEU A 103 -0.65 2.70 -7.67
N GLY A 104 -0.69 3.47 -6.60
CA GLY A 104 -0.01 3.12 -5.34
C GLY A 104 -0.80 2.02 -4.62
N SER A 105 -0.49 0.76 -4.89
CA SER A 105 -1.24 -0.38 -4.33
C SER A 105 -0.95 -0.66 -2.87
N GLU A 106 0.23 -0.27 -2.38
CA GLU A 106 0.56 -0.06 -0.98
C GLU A 106 1.44 1.17 -0.86
N THR A 107 1.06 2.12 -0.02
CA THR A 107 1.79 3.38 0.15
C THR A 107 2.13 3.66 1.59
N ALA A 108 2.98 4.63 1.81
CA ALA A 108 3.46 5.12 3.09
C ALA A 108 4.21 4.06 3.92
N SER A 109 3.55 3.22 4.71
CA SER A 109 4.15 2.41 5.80
C SER A 109 4.95 3.27 6.78
N THR A 110 4.46 4.47 7.05
CA THR A 110 5.03 5.38 8.05
C THR A 110 4.79 4.80 9.45
N VAL A 111 5.80 4.80 10.28
CA VAL A 111 5.70 4.22 11.64
C VAL A 111 5.35 5.28 12.66
N SER A 112 4.44 4.96 13.58
CA SER A 112 4.10 5.81 14.73
C SER A 112 3.47 5.03 15.88
N SER A 113 3.66 5.53 17.09
CA SER A 113 2.95 5.07 18.29
C SER A 113 1.97 6.13 18.75
N ARG A 114 0.73 5.75 19.08
CA ARG A 114 -0.28 6.70 19.52
C ARG A 114 0.12 7.40 20.82
N GLY A 115 0.15 8.73 20.78
CA GLY A 115 0.39 9.56 21.96
C GLY A 115 1.83 9.57 22.48
N VAL A 116 2.80 9.16 21.66
CA VAL A 116 4.24 9.19 22.01
C VAL A 116 4.92 10.27 21.19
N TYR A 117 5.55 11.22 21.84
CA TYR A 117 6.18 12.37 21.19
C TYR A 117 7.66 12.41 21.47
N LYS A 118 8.48 12.36 20.43
CA LYS A 118 9.94 12.35 20.51
C LYS A 118 10.50 13.69 20.06
N PHE A 119 11.49 14.17 20.79
CA PHE A 119 12.17 15.45 20.53
C PHE A 119 13.68 15.25 20.38
N PRO A 120 14.35 16.02 19.51
CA PRO A 120 13.77 16.98 18.56
C PRO A 120 12.92 16.30 17.49
N VAL A 121 11.93 17.01 16.92
CA VAL A 121 11.14 16.50 15.79
C VAL A 121 12.01 16.51 14.54
N VAL A 122 12.35 15.34 14.02
CA VAL A 122 13.18 15.18 12.83
C VAL A 122 12.62 14.09 11.93
N VAL A 123 12.76 14.26 10.62
CA VAL A 123 12.49 13.20 9.66
C VAL A 123 13.57 12.15 9.78
N SER A 124 13.21 10.88 9.96
CA SER A 124 14.16 9.82 10.22
C SER A 124 13.77 8.49 9.59
N ASP A 125 14.71 7.91 8.86
CA ASP A 125 14.67 6.52 8.41
C ASP A 125 15.11 5.61 9.58
N LYS A 126 14.31 4.58 9.87
CA LYS A 126 14.59 3.54 10.88
C LYS A 126 14.89 4.08 12.29
N ALA A 127 14.21 5.13 12.72
CA ALA A 127 14.34 5.59 14.08
C ALA A 127 13.93 4.51 15.08
N THR A 128 14.81 4.20 16.03
CA THR A 128 14.53 3.28 17.12
C THR A 128 14.86 3.95 18.47
N TYR A 129 14.01 3.72 19.43
CA TYR A 129 14.15 4.31 20.77
C TYR A 129 14.19 3.20 21.84
N PRO A 130 14.88 3.43 22.99
CA PRO A 130 15.02 2.41 24.03
C PRO A 130 13.70 1.91 24.63
N ASP A 131 12.64 2.71 24.56
CA ASP A 131 11.30 2.37 25.03
C ASP A 131 10.49 1.53 24.02
N GLY A 132 11.04 1.25 22.85
CA GLY A 132 10.37 0.48 21.80
C GLY A 132 9.12 1.16 21.26
N GLN A 133 9.10 2.50 21.17
CA GLN A 133 8.01 3.29 20.62
C GLN A 133 8.50 4.15 19.46
N CYS A 134 7.61 4.48 18.52
CA CYS A 134 7.87 5.42 17.43
C CYS A 134 7.24 6.78 17.77
N SER A 135 7.74 7.85 17.12
CA SER A 135 7.15 9.17 17.33
C SER A 135 5.76 9.28 16.69
N SER A 136 4.84 9.96 17.37
CA SER A 136 3.49 10.22 16.85
C SER A 136 3.44 11.34 15.82
N TYR A 137 4.56 12.01 15.55
CA TYR A 137 4.63 13.14 14.60
C TYR A 137 4.62 12.74 13.11
N ASP A 138 4.56 11.44 12.79
CA ASP A 138 4.61 10.95 11.40
C ASP A 138 5.84 11.37 10.60
N THR A 139 6.98 11.42 11.25
CA THR A 139 8.26 11.78 10.66
C THR A 139 9.21 10.60 10.50
N GLU A 140 8.76 9.39 10.83
CA GLU A 140 9.58 8.18 10.85
C GLU A 140 9.05 7.15 9.86
N TYR A 141 9.95 6.54 9.09
CA TYR A 141 9.62 5.58 8.04
C TYR A 141 10.68 4.47 7.95
N CYS A 142 10.41 3.43 7.18
CA CYS A 142 11.30 2.30 6.95
C CYS A 142 12.05 2.46 5.61
N SER A 143 13.13 1.70 5.42
CA SER A 143 13.99 1.82 4.23
C SER A 143 13.29 1.60 2.89
N TRP A 144 12.16 0.92 2.88
CA TRP A 144 11.35 0.69 1.68
C TRP A 144 10.18 1.65 1.54
N SER A 145 9.82 2.34 2.62
CA SER A 145 8.64 3.20 2.74
C SER A 145 8.97 4.67 2.58
N ASN A 146 7.99 5.53 2.77
CA ASN A 146 8.10 6.98 2.69
C ASN A 146 7.06 7.64 3.60
N LEU A 147 7.09 8.96 3.65
CA LEU A 147 6.05 9.74 4.31
C LEU A 147 4.85 9.90 3.40
N PRO A 148 3.62 10.06 3.94
CA PRO A 148 2.42 10.28 3.15
C PRO A 148 2.50 11.48 2.21
N ASP A 149 3.23 12.53 2.60
CA ASP A 149 3.43 13.73 1.80
C ASP A 149 4.07 13.44 0.43
N ASP A 150 4.95 12.44 0.35
CA ASP A 150 5.60 12.04 -0.89
C ASP A 150 4.58 11.42 -1.87
N ASP A 151 3.69 10.55 -1.36
CA ASP A 151 2.63 9.94 -2.15
C ASP A 151 1.61 10.99 -2.62
N TRP A 152 1.20 11.88 -1.72
CA TRP A 152 0.25 12.94 -2.03
C TRP A 152 0.79 13.93 -3.04
N LYS A 153 2.06 14.30 -2.92
CA LYS A 153 2.71 15.17 -3.89
C LYS A 153 2.66 14.56 -5.29
N MET A 154 2.91 13.27 -5.41
CA MET A 154 2.85 12.59 -6.71
C MET A 154 1.43 12.57 -7.27
N GLN A 155 0.43 12.35 -6.43
CA GLN A 155 -0.98 12.36 -6.86
C GLN A 155 -1.46 13.77 -7.27
N ASP A 156 -1.02 14.81 -6.56
CA ASP A 156 -1.41 16.19 -6.84
C ASP A 156 -0.71 16.73 -8.10
N ASP A 157 0.57 16.41 -8.29
CA ASP A 157 1.37 16.91 -9.40
C ASP A 157 1.13 16.14 -10.72
N TYR A 158 0.69 14.87 -10.64
CA TYR A 158 0.63 13.97 -11.82
C TYR A 158 -0.66 13.17 -11.91
N SER A 159 -1.49 13.50 -12.89
CA SER A 159 -2.77 12.83 -13.14
C SER A 159 -2.66 11.35 -13.54
N TRP A 160 -1.47 10.88 -13.92
CA TRP A 160 -1.21 9.47 -14.20
C TRP A 160 -0.98 8.63 -12.93
N VAL A 161 -0.87 9.23 -11.75
CA VAL A 161 -0.98 8.53 -10.46
C VAL A 161 -2.44 8.56 -10.04
N ILE A 162 -3.15 7.45 -10.25
CA ILE A 162 -4.62 7.41 -10.16
C ILE A 162 -5.15 7.26 -8.73
N GLY A 163 -4.27 7.14 -7.74
CA GLY A 163 -4.62 7.04 -6.32
C GLY A 163 -3.71 6.12 -5.54
N GLU A 164 -4.13 5.83 -4.31
CA GLU A 164 -3.36 5.02 -3.38
C GLU A 164 -4.22 4.14 -2.47
N PHE A 165 -3.60 3.06 -1.97
CA PHE A 165 -4.06 2.29 -0.82
C PHE A 165 -2.97 2.30 0.24
N VAL A 166 -3.27 2.96 1.37
CA VAL A 166 -2.27 3.15 2.43
C VAL A 166 -2.08 1.86 3.24
N TRP A 167 -0.84 1.47 3.47
CA TRP A 167 -0.50 0.46 4.46
C TRP A 167 -0.24 1.12 5.81
N THR A 168 -1.11 1.00 6.83
CA THR A 168 -2.35 0.25 6.83
C THR A 168 -3.38 0.91 7.75
N GLY A 169 -4.62 0.45 7.76
CA GLY A 169 -5.68 1.03 8.58
C GLY A 169 -5.46 0.86 10.09
N TYR A 170 -4.98 -0.30 10.51
CA TYR A 170 -4.78 -0.65 11.92
C TYR A 170 -3.41 -1.26 12.15
N ASP A 171 -2.83 -1.04 13.33
CA ASP A 171 -1.72 -1.86 13.78
C ASP A 171 -2.15 -3.32 13.89
N TYR A 172 -1.23 -4.25 13.69
CA TYR A 172 -1.49 -5.68 13.72
C TYR A 172 -0.34 -6.43 14.40
N LEU A 173 -0.59 -7.65 14.86
CA LEU A 173 0.43 -8.51 15.45
C LEU A 173 1.28 -9.18 14.37
N GLY A 174 2.55 -9.39 14.64
CA GLY A 174 3.44 -10.22 13.84
C GLY A 174 4.49 -9.48 13.01
N GLU A 175 4.43 -8.16 12.89
CA GLU A 175 5.43 -7.36 12.18
C GLU A 175 5.82 -6.11 12.98
N PRO A 176 6.74 -6.23 13.96
CA PRO A 176 7.05 -5.15 14.88
C PRO A 176 8.07 -4.14 14.34
N THR A 177 8.25 -4.02 13.05
CA THR A 177 9.17 -3.07 12.42
C THR A 177 8.92 -1.63 12.92
N PRO A 178 9.94 -0.87 13.34
CA PRO A 178 11.38 -1.14 13.16
C PRO A 178 12.05 -1.95 14.30
N TYR A 179 11.29 -2.60 15.16
CA TYR A 179 11.77 -3.30 16.35
C TYR A 179 11.84 -4.83 16.16
N ASP A 180 12.24 -5.30 14.99
CA ASP A 180 12.25 -6.71 14.60
C ASP A 180 13.09 -7.60 15.51
N THR A 181 14.14 -7.04 16.13
CA THR A 181 15.03 -7.75 17.06
C THR A 181 14.66 -7.55 18.51
N TYR A 182 13.56 -6.85 18.79
CA TYR A 182 13.14 -6.49 20.15
C TYR A 182 12.21 -7.56 20.73
N TRP A 183 12.51 -8.09 21.92
CA TRP A 183 11.64 -9.06 22.56
C TRP A 183 11.14 -8.56 23.92
N PRO A 184 9.88 -8.78 24.26
CA PRO A 184 8.84 -9.37 23.40
C PRO A 184 8.42 -8.42 22.29
N SER A 185 8.20 -8.98 21.09
CA SER A 185 7.60 -8.25 19.99
C SER A 185 6.20 -7.77 20.36
N ARG A 186 5.87 -6.58 19.92
CA ARG A 186 4.56 -5.96 20.14
C ARG A 186 3.71 -6.09 18.89
N SER A 187 3.07 -5.03 18.49
CA SER A 187 2.35 -4.91 17.23
C SER A 187 3.20 -4.20 16.18
N SER A 188 2.71 -4.14 14.95
CA SER A 188 3.21 -3.21 13.96
C SER A 188 2.99 -1.75 14.42
N TYR A 189 3.65 -0.81 13.73
CA TYR A 189 3.55 0.62 13.98
C TYR A 189 2.96 1.38 12.77
N PHE A 190 2.52 0.65 11.75
CA PHE A 190 2.07 1.21 10.46
C PHE A 190 0.63 1.72 10.46
N GLY A 191 -0.18 1.30 11.43
CA GLY A 191 -1.60 1.60 11.46
C GLY A 191 -1.92 3.11 11.50
N ILE A 192 -2.97 3.52 10.79
CA ILE A 192 -3.63 4.82 10.98
C ILE A 192 -4.30 4.87 12.34
N CYS A 193 -4.85 3.73 12.77
CA CYS A 193 -5.32 3.47 14.13
C CYS A 193 -4.36 2.50 14.84
N ASP A 194 -4.34 2.54 16.17
CA ASP A 194 -3.58 1.59 16.95
C ASP A 194 -4.24 0.19 17.00
N LEU A 195 -3.58 -0.75 17.69
CA LEU A 195 -4.06 -2.13 17.82
C LEU A 195 -5.45 -2.26 18.48
N ALA A 196 -5.83 -1.28 19.29
CA ALA A 196 -7.15 -1.23 19.93
C ALA A 196 -8.21 -0.50 19.07
N GLY A 197 -7.84 -0.05 17.88
CA GLY A 197 -8.72 0.70 16.97
C GLY A 197 -8.84 2.19 17.31
N LEU A 198 -7.97 2.72 18.18
CA LEU A 198 -7.99 4.13 18.54
C LEU A 198 -7.18 4.96 17.53
N PRO A 199 -7.68 6.12 17.08
CA PRO A 199 -6.99 6.97 16.14
C PRO A 199 -5.62 7.42 16.64
N LYS A 200 -4.59 7.30 15.79
CA LYS A 200 -3.31 7.97 15.97
C LYS A 200 -3.40 9.40 15.41
N ASP A 201 -2.37 10.22 15.62
CA ASP A 201 -2.35 11.58 15.08
C ASP A 201 -2.49 11.61 13.56
N ARG A 202 -1.87 10.66 12.85
CA ARG A 202 -2.00 10.50 11.39
C ARG A 202 -3.44 10.26 10.92
N TYR A 203 -4.32 9.70 11.73
CA TYR A 203 -5.72 9.55 11.37
C TYR A 203 -6.35 10.89 10.99
N TYR A 204 -6.06 11.93 11.77
CA TYR A 204 -6.61 13.26 11.52
C TYR A 204 -5.99 13.93 10.31
N MET A 205 -4.72 13.61 10.00
CA MET A 205 -4.04 14.04 8.78
C MET A 205 -4.69 13.43 7.53
N TYR A 206 -4.89 12.11 7.51
CA TYR A 206 -5.60 11.43 6.42
C TYR A 206 -7.06 11.88 6.32
N ARG A 207 -7.74 12.07 7.45
CA ARG A 207 -9.11 12.62 7.45
C ARG A 207 -9.16 14.01 6.84
N ALA A 208 -8.22 14.88 7.15
CA ALA A 208 -8.14 16.20 6.55
C ALA A 208 -7.91 16.15 5.03
N ARG A 209 -7.13 15.17 4.57
CA ARG A 209 -6.82 14.96 3.16
C ARG A 209 -8.00 14.39 2.38
N TRP A 210 -8.68 13.38 2.92
CA TRP A 210 -9.67 12.59 2.17
C TRP A 210 -11.12 13.03 2.41
N ASN A 211 -11.43 13.74 3.49
CA ASN A 211 -12.79 14.15 3.79
C ASN A 211 -13.03 15.61 3.42
N GLU A 212 -13.48 15.84 2.21
CA GLU A 212 -13.81 17.18 1.71
C GLU A 212 -15.08 17.79 2.33
N GLN A 213 -15.91 16.96 2.97
CA GLN A 213 -17.20 17.41 3.53
C GLN A 213 -17.07 18.03 4.93
N GLN A 214 -15.98 17.74 5.63
CA GLN A 214 -15.78 18.18 7.01
C GLN A 214 -14.37 18.73 7.22
N HIS A 215 -14.28 19.95 7.69
CA HIS A 215 -13.00 20.49 8.17
C HIS A 215 -12.49 19.67 9.35
N THR A 216 -11.23 19.32 9.28
CA THR A 216 -10.53 18.62 10.35
C THR A 216 -9.45 19.53 10.91
N THR A 217 -9.52 19.79 12.22
CA THR A 217 -8.46 20.45 12.98
C THR A 217 -7.96 19.49 14.03
N HIS A 218 -6.64 19.32 14.11
CA HIS A 218 -6.01 18.47 15.11
C HIS A 218 -4.78 19.16 15.68
N LEU A 219 -4.65 19.13 17.00
CA LEU A 219 -3.53 19.75 17.71
C LEU A 219 -2.53 18.68 18.13
N LEU A 220 -1.30 18.86 17.71
CA LEU A 220 -0.17 18.06 18.18
C LEU A 220 0.46 18.72 19.39
N PRO A 221 0.85 17.99 20.43
CA PRO A 221 1.66 18.52 21.53
C PRO A 221 2.99 19.06 21.00
N HIS A 222 3.50 20.08 21.66
CA HIS A 222 4.75 20.75 21.26
C HIS A 222 5.65 20.94 22.48
#